data_c0547a859783059c2ee88ad394bca570
#
_entry.id   c0547a859783059c2ee88ad394bca570
#
_cell.length_a   1.000
_cell.length_b   1.000
_cell.length_c   1.000
_cell.angle_alpha   90.00
_cell.angle_beta   90.00
_cell.angle_gamma   90.00
#
_symmetry.space_group_name_H-M   'P 1'
#
loop_
_entity.id
_entity.type
_entity.pdbx_description
1 polymer ?
#
loop_
_entity_poly.entity_id
_entity_poly.type
_entity_poly.pdbx_seq_one_letter_code
_entity_poly.pdbx_strand_id
1 'polypeptide(L)'
;ESSVEIAPDVLIEANVTLKGQTRIGSRSVITNGSYILDSRLGEGVVVSQSVIEDSVLADGVTVGPYAHIRPDSQLDESVHIGNFVEVKGSHLGANTKAGHLTYLGNAEIGSEVNIGAGSITVNYDGRSKYETVIGDHAFIGSHSTLIAPVEVGENALTAAGSTIAQSVPADSVAIGRSRQVVKEGYAKRLPHHPDQAN
;
A
#
# COMPACT_ATOMS: atom_id res chain seq x y z
N GLU A 1 -12.28 -24.96 -0.86
CA GLU A 1 -13.72 -25.31 -0.83
C GLU A 1 -14.21 -25.62 -2.25
N SER A 2 -15.34 -26.35 -2.36
CA SER A 2 -15.90 -26.74 -3.67
C SER A 2 -16.52 -25.59 -4.46
N SER A 3 -16.72 -24.45 -3.82
CA SER A 3 -17.23 -23.22 -4.45
C SER A 3 -16.13 -22.39 -5.15
N VAL A 4 -14.88 -22.74 -4.94
CA VAL A 4 -13.73 -22.03 -5.53
C VAL A 4 -13.55 -22.43 -7.00
N GLU A 5 -13.43 -21.46 -7.88
CA GLU A 5 -13.17 -21.65 -9.30
C GLU A 5 -11.70 -21.33 -9.64
N ILE A 6 -11.02 -22.26 -10.30
CA ILE A 6 -9.61 -22.10 -10.66
C ILE A 6 -9.47 -22.34 -12.16
N ALA A 7 -8.93 -21.34 -12.87
CA ALA A 7 -8.66 -21.42 -14.31
C ALA A 7 -7.45 -22.33 -14.63
N PRO A 8 -7.19 -22.65 -15.89
CA PRO A 8 -6.02 -23.45 -16.30
C PRO A 8 -4.68 -22.78 -15.94
N ASP A 9 -3.65 -23.61 -15.81
CA ASP A 9 -2.26 -23.20 -15.61
C ASP A 9 -2.00 -22.38 -14.33
N VAL A 10 -2.84 -22.52 -13.31
CA VAL A 10 -2.62 -21.92 -12.01
C VAL A 10 -1.71 -22.80 -11.16
N LEU A 11 -0.64 -22.23 -10.62
CA LEU A 11 0.24 -22.87 -9.65
C LEU A 11 -0.22 -22.55 -8.22
N ILE A 12 -0.54 -23.57 -7.45
CA ILE A 12 -0.89 -23.43 -6.03
C ILE A 12 0.08 -24.26 -5.20
N GLU A 13 0.84 -23.61 -4.34
CA GLU A 13 1.77 -24.28 -3.45
C GLU A 13 1.07 -24.92 -2.24
N ALA A 14 1.83 -25.64 -1.43
CA ALA A 14 1.32 -26.28 -0.21
C ALA A 14 0.81 -25.25 0.81
N ASN A 15 -0.14 -25.67 1.68
CA ASN A 15 -0.69 -24.85 2.76
C ASN A 15 -1.39 -23.55 2.31
N VAL A 16 -1.85 -23.48 1.07
CA VAL A 16 -2.72 -22.40 0.61
C VAL A 16 -4.17 -22.69 1.03
N THR A 17 -4.87 -21.67 1.48
CA THR A 17 -6.27 -21.75 1.85
C THR A 17 -7.13 -20.89 0.93
N LEU A 18 -8.05 -21.52 0.18
CA LEU A 18 -8.99 -20.85 -0.71
C LEU A 18 -10.43 -21.11 -0.25
N LYS A 19 -11.20 -20.06 -0.06
CA LYS A 19 -12.56 -20.13 0.50
C LYS A 19 -13.58 -19.26 -0.24
N GLY A 20 -14.84 -19.55 0.06
CA GLY A 20 -16.00 -18.79 -0.41
C GLY A 20 -16.14 -18.81 -1.94
N GLN A 21 -16.52 -17.69 -2.52
CA GLN A 21 -16.74 -17.51 -3.97
C GLN A 21 -15.45 -17.06 -4.68
N THR A 22 -14.28 -17.50 -4.20
CA THR A 22 -12.98 -17.13 -4.78
C THR A 22 -12.84 -17.66 -6.20
N ARG A 23 -12.36 -16.80 -7.11
CA ARG A 23 -12.04 -17.11 -8.50
C ARG A 23 -10.61 -16.72 -8.82
N ILE A 24 -9.87 -17.60 -9.45
CA ILE A 24 -8.46 -17.38 -9.81
C ILE A 24 -8.28 -17.53 -11.31
N GLY A 25 -7.84 -16.46 -11.96
CA GLY A 25 -7.53 -16.42 -13.40
C GLY A 25 -6.29 -17.24 -13.77
N SER A 26 -6.20 -17.55 -15.07
CA SER A 26 -5.13 -18.42 -15.62
C SER A 26 -3.72 -17.90 -15.35
N ARG A 27 -2.75 -18.80 -15.33
CA ARG A 27 -1.32 -18.50 -15.13
C ARG A 27 -0.96 -17.80 -13.82
N SER A 28 -1.89 -17.75 -12.86
CA SER A 28 -1.63 -17.18 -11.54
C SER A 28 -0.79 -18.11 -10.66
N VAL A 29 -0.05 -17.51 -9.73
CA VAL A 29 0.82 -18.22 -8.78
C VAL A 29 0.43 -17.85 -7.35
N ILE A 30 0.00 -18.83 -6.57
CA ILE A 30 -0.38 -18.65 -5.16
C ILE A 30 0.60 -19.44 -4.30
N THR A 31 1.48 -18.73 -3.60
CA THR A 31 2.53 -19.39 -2.81
C THR A 31 2.05 -19.82 -1.44
N ASN A 32 2.84 -20.65 -0.80
CA ASN A 32 2.53 -21.28 0.49
C ASN A 32 2.09 -20.27 1.57
N GLY A 33 1.15 -20.69 2.41
CA GLY A 33 0.65 -19.89 3.52
C GLY A 33 -0.30 -18.75 3.14
N SER A 34 -0.61 -18.58 1.85
CA SER A 34 -1.59 -17.58 1.42
C SER A 34 -3.02 -17.99 1.79
N TYR A 35 -3.82 -17.00 2.19
CA TYR A 35 -5.24 -17.15 2.50
C TYR A 35 -6.08 -16.23 1.60
N ILE A 36 -7.03 -16.78 0.85
CA ILE A 36 -7.87 -16.01 -0.06
C ILE A 36 -9.33 -16.38 0.17
N LEU A 37 -10.16 -15.38 0.46
CA LEU A 37 -11.58 -15.52 0.75
C LEU A 37 -12.41 -14.58 -0.14
N ASP A 38 -13.47 -15.08 -0.75
CA ASP A 38 -14.50 -14.31 -1.50
C ASP A 38 -13.92 -13.28 -2.49
N SER A 39 -12.79 -13.59 -3.12
CA SER A 39 -12.03 -12.63 -3.93
C SER A 39 -11.93 -13.08 -5.40
N ARG A 40 -11.75 -12.10 -6.28
CA ARG A 40 -11.56 -12.36 -7.72
C ARG A 40 -10.16 -11.92 -8.12
N LEU A 41 -9.38 -12.85 -8.66
CA LEU A 41 -8.04 -12.63 -9.17
C LEU A 41 -8.05 -12.83 -10.68
N GLY A 42 -7.53 -11.85 -11.41
CA GLY A 42 -7.33 -11.89 -12.86
C GLY A 42 -6.25 -12.86 -13.29
N GLU A 43 -5.80 -12.74 -14.52
CA GLU A 43 -4.76 -13.59 -15.09
C GLU A 43 -3.35 -13.19 -14.65
N GLY A 44 -2.47 -14.15 -14.45
CA GLY A 44 -1.08 -13.91 -14.10
C GLY A 44 -0.86 -13.22 -12.75
N VAL A 45 -1.83 -13.27 -11.85
CA VAL A 45 -1.72 -12.70 -10.50
C VAL A 45 -0.75 -13.54 -9.66
N VAL A 46 0.12 -12.86 -8.92
CA VAL A 46 1.06 -13.51 -7.99
C VAL A 46 0.72 -13.11 -6.57
N VAL A 47 0.40 -14.09 -5.73
CA VAL A 47 0.13 -13.88 -4.29
C VAL A 47 1.15 -14.65 -3.48
N SER A 48 1.96 -13.94 -2.70
CA SER A 48 3.01 -14.53 -1.87
C SER A 48 2.69 -14.35 -0.39
N GLN A 49 2.46 -15.46 0.34
CA GLN A 49 2.33 -15.48 1.82
C GLN A 49 1.46 -14.34 2.37
N SER A 50 0.30 -14.12 1.78
CA SER A 50 -0.54 -12.95 2.03
C SER A 50 -1.99 -13.31 2.26
N VAL A 51 -2.75 -12.37 2.81
CA VAL A 51 -4.18 -12.50 3.07
C VAL A 51 -4.95 -11.59 2.12
N ILE A 52 -5.97 -12.14 1.44
CA ILE A 52 -6.86 -11.40 0.54
C ILE A 52 -8.29 -11.76 0.88
N GLU A 53 -9.13 -10.75 1.16
CA GLU A 53 -10.51 -10.93 1.55
C GLU A 53 -11.42 -9.97 0.78
N ASP A 54 -12.51 -10.50 0.23
CA ASP A 54 -13.60 -9.77 -0.43
C ASP A 54 -13.11 -8.61 -1.32
N SER A 55 -12.22 -8.94 -2.26
CA SER A 55 -11.48 -7.97 -3.07
C SER A 55 -11.34 -8.40 -4.51
N VAL A 56 -11.06 -7.43 -5.39
CA VAL A 56 -10.84 -7.65 -6.82
C VAL A 56 -9.43 -7.24 -7.21
N LEU A 57 -8.68 -8.17 -7.79
CA LEU A 57 -7.34 -7.96 -8.31
C LEU A 57 -7.37 -8.21 -9.82
N ALA A 58 -7.04 -7.22 -10.61
CA ALA A 58 -6.96 -7.34 -12.07
C ALA A 58 -5.71 -8.12 -12.52
N ASP A 59 -5.49 -8.20 -13.82
CA ASP A 59 -4.42 -8.99 -14.42
C ASP A 59 -3.02 -8.50 -14.00
N GLY A 60 -2.12 -9.44 -13.78
CA GLY A 60 -0.73 -9.13 -13.48
C GLY A 60 -0.45 -8.48 -12.12
N VAL A 61 -1.45 -8.35 -11.26
CA VAL A 61 -1.25 -7.83 -9.89
C VAL A 61 -0.31 -8.74 -9.10
N THR A 62 0.56 -8.13 -8.32
CA THR A 62 1.47 -8.86 -7.41
C THR A 62 1.26 -8.42 -5.97
N VAL A 63 1.11 -9.38 -5.05
CA VAL A 63 0.83 -9.13 -3.63
C VAL A 63 1.78 -9.92 -2.74
N GLY A 64 2.44 -9.22 -1.83
CA GLY A 64 3.22 -9.84 -0.76
C GLY A 64 4.74 -9.74 -0.92
N PRO A 65 5.49 -10.45 -0.05
CA PRO A 65 4.94 -11.28 1.03
C PRO A 65 4.40 -10.47 2.21
N TYR A 66 3.55 -11.13 3.02
CA TYR A 66 2.99 -10.57 4.27
C TYR A 66 2.17 -9.28 4.08
N ALA A 67 1.44 -9.20 2.99
CA ALA A 67 0.47 -8.13 2.76
C ALA A 67 -0.94 -8.57 3.19
N HIS A 68 -1.82 -7.60 3.45
CA HIS A 68 -3.22 -7.85 3.75
C HIS A 68 -4.12 -6.95 2.90
N ILE A 69 -4.79 -7.55 1.92
CA ILE A 69 -5.82 -6.89 1.13
C ILE A 69 -7.16 -7.19 1.79
N ARG A 70 -7.75 -6.17 2.38
CA ARG A 70 -8.99 -6.27 3.16
C ARG A 70 -10.20 -5.95 2.31
N PRO A 71 -11.42 -6.27 2.81
CA PRO A 71 -12.66 -6.09 2.07
C PRO A 71 -12.83 -4.73 1.40
N ASP A 72 -13.60 -4.75 0.30
CA ASP A 72 -13.91 -3.59 -0.53
C ASP A 72 -12.69 -2.94 -1.21
N SER A 73 -11.65 -3.73 -1.50
CA SER A 73 -10.46 -3.23 -2.20
C SER A 73 -10.44 -3.67 -3.66
N GLN A 74 -10.04 -2.76 -4.54
CA GLN A 74 -9.88 -3.01 -5.97
C GLN A 74 -8.45 -2.61 -6.39
N LEU A 75 -7.74 -3.54 -7.03
CA LEU A 75 -6.41 -3.32 -7.58
C LEU A 75 -6.46 -3.53 -9.09
N ASP A 76 -6.17 -2.49 -9.85
CA ASP A 76 -6.16 -2.55 -11.31
C ASP A 76 -4.90 -3.25 -11.84
N GLU A 77 -4.77 -3.34 -13.17
CA GLU A 77 -3.73 -4.13 -13.82
C GLU A 77 -2.32 -3.74 -13.36
N SER A 78 -1.50 -4.77 -13.13
CA SER A 78 -0.08 -4.60 -12.80
C SER A 78 0.22 -3.80 -11.54
N VAL A 79 -0.76 -3.62 -10.65
CA VAL A 79 -0.51 -3.04 -9.31
C VAL A 79 0.45 -3.93 -8.53
N HIS A 80 1.41 -3.31 -7.86
CA HIS A 80 2.37 -3.99 -7.00
C HIS A 80 2.18 -3.63 -5.53
N ILE A 81 1.82 -4.60 -4.72
CA ILE A 81 1.74 -4.51 -3.25
C ILE A 81 2.86 -5.36 -2.66
N GLY A 82 3.78 -4.73 -1.97
CA GLY A 82 4.91 -5.43 -1.33
C GLY A 82 4.65 -5.81 0.13
N ASN A 83 5.74 -6.03 0.87
CA ASN A 83 5.66 -6.60 2.21
C ASN A 83 5.18 -5.61 3.28
N PHE A 84 4.35 -6.16 4.18
CA PHE A 84 3.76 -5.42 5.31
C PHE A 84 2.93 -4.22 4.86
N VAL A 85 2.25 -4.37 3.74
CA VAL A 85 1.30 -3.38 3.23
C VAL A 85 -0.12 -3.85 3.53
N GLU A 86 -0.94 -2.98 4.08
CA GLU A 86 -2.37 -3.20 4.30
C GLU A 86 -3.17 -2.25 3.39
N VAL A 87 -4.11 -2.79 2.63
CA VAL A 87 -5.05 -2.04 1.79
C VAL A 87 -6.46 -2.36 2.26
N LYS A 88 -7.31 -1.34 2.46
CA LYS A 88 -8.68 -1.52 2.94
C LYS A 88 -9.65 -0.53 2.32
N GLY A 89 -10.71 -1.03 1.67
CA GLY A 89 -11.75 -0.18 1.11
C GLY A 89 -11.18 0.89 0.19
N SER A 90 -10.26 0.51 -0.68
CA SER A 90 -9.48 1.42 -1.52
C SER A 90 -9.38 0.91 -2.95
N HIS A 91 -9.29 1.84 -3.88
CA HIS A 91 -9.02 1.55 -5.28
C HIS A 91 -7.60 2.03 -5.64
N LEU A 92 -6.84 1.19 -6.31
CA LEU A 92 -5.51 1.51 -6.83
C LEU A 92 -5.50 1.33 -8.35
N GLY A 93 -5.24 2.41 -9.06
CA GLY A 93 -5.12 2.43 -10.51
C GLY A 93 -3.90 1.69 -11.04
N ALA A 94 -3.94 1.38 -12.33
CA ALA A 94 -2.98 0.51 -13.00
C ALA A 94 -1.51 0.94 -12.79
N ASN A 95 -0.61 -0.04 -12.67
CA ASN A 95 0.84 0.14 -12.47
C ASN A 95 1.23 0.87 -11.16
N THR A 96 0.31 1.15 -10.27
CA THR A 96 0.60 1.78 -8.97
C THR A 96 1.36 0.83 -8.06
N LYS A 97 2.29 1.36 -7.27
CA LYS A 97 3.20 0.59 -6.43
C LYS A 97 3.18 1.07 -4.99
N ALA A 98 2.96 0.13 -4.07
CA ALA A 98 3.12 0.32 -2.62
C ALA A 98 4.00 -0.82 -2.08
N GLY A 99 5.31 -0.63 -2.07
CA GLY A 99 6.28 -1.72 -1.87
C GLY A 99 6.48 -2.15 -0.41
N HIS A 100 6.27 -1.29 0.58
CA HIS A 100 6.72 -1.57 1.95
C HIS A 100 5.94 -0.82 3.03
N LEU A 101 5.57 -1.55 4.13
CA LEU A 101 5.24 -0.95 5.44
C LEU A 101 4.20 0.18 5.38
N THR A 102 3.13 0.02 4.63
CA THR A 102 2.20 1.09 4.28
C THR A 102 0.77 0.72 4.65
N TYR A 103 -0.02 1.69 5.10
CA TYR A 103 -1.47 1.54 5.25
C TYR A 103 -2.22 2.45 4.28
N LEU A 104 -3.04 1.84 3.43
CA LEU A 104 -3.92 2.52 2.48
C LEU A 104 -5.37 2.18 2.82
N GLY A 105 -6.06 3.08 3.49
CA GLY A 105 -7.45 2.91 3.87
C GLY A 105 -8.35 4.03 3.37
N ASN A 106 -9.48 3.67 2.78
CA ASN A 106 -10.43 4.60 2.17
C ASN A 106 -9.72 5.58 1.21
N ALA A 107 -8.99 5.04 0.25
CA ALA A 107 -8.19 5.82 -0.69
C ALA A 107 -8.60 5.53 -2.14
N GLU A 108 -8.72 6.58 -2.93
CA GLU A 108 -8.84 6.53 -4.39
C GLU A 108 -7.49 6.96 -4.97
N ILE A 109 -6.75 6.01 -5.55
CA ILE A 109 -5.37 6.20 -6.00
C ILE A 109 -5.31 5.97 -7.51
N GLY A 110 -4.84 6.94 -8.25
CA GLY A 110 -4.69 6.89 -9.70
C GLY A 110 -3.66 5.88 -10.18
N SER A 111 -3.39 5.93 -11.47
CA SER A 111 -2.45 5.04 -12.15
C SER A 111 -1.01 5.54 -12.02
N GLU A 112 -0.06 4.61 -12.09
CA GLU A 112 1.40 4.89 -12.06
C GLU A 112 1.88 5.67 -10.83
N VAL A 113 1.13 5.63 -9.74
CA VAL A 113 1.48 6.26 -8.47
C VAL A 113 2.56 5.45 -7.75
N ASN A 114 3.54 6.14 -7.17
CA ASN A 114 4.50 5.49 -6.28
C ASN A 114 4.24 5.88 -4.82
N ILE A 115 3.91 4.91 -3.99
CA ILE A 115 3.72 5.10 -2.56
C ILE A 115 5.01 4.71 -1.82
N GLY A 116 5.66 5.68 -1.20
CA GLY A 116 6.87 5.49 -0.42
C GLY A 116 6.64 4.70 0.88
N ALA A 117 7.64 3.96 1.31
CA ALA A 117 7.59 3.13 2.51
C ALA A 117 7.15 3.90 3.75
N GLY A 118 6.31 3.28 4.58
CA GLY A 118 5.82 3.88 5.82
C GLY A 118 4.76 4.97 5.64
N SER A 119 4.20 5.12 4.44
CA SER A 119 3.13 6.07 4.19
C SER A 119 1.80 5.60 4.75
N ILE A 120 1.00 6.52 5.26
CA ILE A 120 -0.28 6.23 5.93
C ILE A 120 -1.35 7.21 5.45
N THR A 121 -2.49 6.67 4.97
CA THR A 121 -3.72 7.45 4.85
C THR A 121 -4.45 7.47 6.18
N VAL A 122 -4.46 8.62 6.86
CA VAL A 122 -5.16 8.81 8.14
C VAL A 122 -6.63 9.08 7.86
N ASN A 123 -7.37 8.00 7.69
CA ASN A 123 -8.76 8.01 7.21
C ASN A 123 -9.82 8.10 8.30
N TYR A 124 -9.45 8.17 9.58
CA TYR A 124 -10.39 8.13 10.70
C TYR A 124 -10.08 9.19 11.75
N ASP A 125 -11.06 10.02 12.11
CA ASP A 125 -10.93 11.11 13.09
C ASP A 125 -11.37 10.74 14.52
N GLY A 126 -11.68 9.46 14.75
CA GLY A 126 -12.25 8.97 16.01
C GLY A 126 -13.78 8.82 15.95
N ARG A 127 -14.46 9.34 14.93
CA ARG A 127 -15.91 9.28 14.75
C ARG A 127 -16.32 8.86 13.34
N SER A 128 -15.71 9.43 12.31
CA SER A 128 -16.07 9.24 10.90
C SER A 128 -14.83 8.88 10.07
N LYS A 129 -15.06 8.21 8.95
CA LYS A 129 -14.03 7.94 7.96
C LYS A 129 -14.11 8.95 6.81
N TYR A 130 -12.96 9.30 6.29
CA TYR A 130 -12.78 10.23 5.20
C TYR A 130 -11.87 9.63 4.14
N GLU A 131 -12.00 10.12 2.93
CA GLU A 131 -11.27 9.64 1.77
C GLU A 131 -9.98 10.43 1.54
N THR A 132 -8.95 9.72 1.06
CA THR A 132 -7.74 10.31 0.49
C THR A 132 -7.77 10.08 -1.02
N VAL A 133 -7.58 11.14 -1.81
CA VAL A 133 -7.50 11.05 -3.27
C VAL A 133 -6.06 11.32 -3.70
N ILE A 134 -5.50 10.46 -4.57
CA ILE A 134 -4.15 10.63 -5.11
C ILE A 134 -4.25 10.50 -6.63
N GLY A 135 -3.91 11.57 -7.35
CA GLY A 135 -3.94 11.62 -8.81
C GLY A 135 -2.83 10.79 -9.47
N ASP A 136 -3.00 10.58 -10.77
CA ASP A 136 -2.07 9.79 -11.59
C ASP A 136 -0.62 10.30 -11.48
N HIS A 137 0.34 9.40 -11.61
CA HIS A 137 1.78 9.69 -11.59
C HIS A 137 2.30 10.40 -10.33
N ALA A 138 1.48 10.55 -9.28
CA ALA A 138 1.93 11.18 -8.05
C ALA A 138 3.02 10.36 -7.34
N PHE A 139 3.93 11.04 -6.67
CA PHE A 139 4.99 10.43 -5.88
C PHE A 139 4.80 10.75 -4.39
N ILE A 140 4.36 9.78 -3.62
CA ILE A 140 4.23 9.92 -2.17
C ILE A 140 5.55 9.54 -1.52
N GLY A 141 6.25 10.52 -0.96
CA GLY A 141 7.54 10.31 -0.28
C GLY A 141 7.40 9.41 0.94
N SER A 142 8.46 8.65 1.25
CA SER A 142 8.45 7.73 2.40
C SER A 142 8.09 8.42 3.71
N HIS A 143 7.37 7.70 4.58
CA HIS A 143 6.84 8.23 5.85
C HIS A 143 5.96 9.48 5.70
N SER A 144 5.24 9.60 4.59
CA SER A 144 4.20 10.61 4.45
C SER A 144 2.94 10.20 5.22
N THR A 145 2.39 11.15 5.98
CA THR A 145 1.12 11.00 6.68
C THR A 145 0.09 11.89 5.99
N LEU A 146 -0.88 11.28 5.29
CA LEU A 146 -1.93 11.98 4.57
C LEU A 146 -3.18 12.05 5.44
N ILE A 147 -3.52 13.23 5.95
CA ILE A 147 -4.67 13.41 6.86
C ILE A 147 -5.94 13.68 6.04
N ALA A 148 -6.79 12.65 5.92
CA ALA A 148 -8.04 12.75 5.17
C ALA A 148 -9.09 13.68 5.88
N PRO A 149 -9.95 14.39 5.12
CA PRO A 149 -9.99 14.40 3.67
C PRO A 149 -8.84 15.21 3.05
N VAL A 150 -8.14 14.64 2.09
CA VAL A 150 -7.01 15.30 1.41
C VAL A 150 -6.88 14.79 -0.02
N GLU A 151 -6.51 15.67 -0.92
CA GLU A 151 -6.24 15.36 -2.32
C GLU A 151 -4.78 15.69 -2.66
N VAL A 152 -4.08 14.77 -3.29
CA VAL A 152 -2.76 14.98 -3.90
C VAL A 152 -2.93 14.89 -5.41
N GLY A 153 -2.76 16.00 -6.11
CA GLY A 153 -3.01 16.11 -7.53
C GLY A 153 -2.04 15.29 -8.39
N GLU A 154 -2.40 15.19 -9.68
CA GLU A 154 -1.61 14.50 -10.70
C GLU A 154 -0.15 15.02 -10.74
N ASN A 155 0.83 14.16 -10.95
CA ASN A 155 2.27 14.45 -10.94
C ASN A 155 2.79 15.14 -9.66
N ALA A 156 2.00 15.29 -8.63
CA ALA A 156 2.45 15.95 -7.41
C ALA A 156 3.37 15.05 -6.58
N LEU A 157 4.23 15.69 -5.78
CA LEU A 157 5.17 15.00 -4.91
C LEU A 157 4.98 15.44 -3.46
N THR A 158 4.92 14.50 -2.53
CA THR A 158 5.06 14.79 -1.11
C THR A 158 6.49 14.48 -0.66
N ALA A 159 7.15 15.41 0.01
CA ALA A 159 8.50 15.18 0.52
C ALA A 159 8.50 14.14 1.65
N ALA A 160 9.49 13.27 1.68
CA ALA A 160 9.62 12.23 2.71
C ALA A 160 9.52 12.82 4.14
N GLY A 161 8.81 12.11 5.03
CA GLY A 161 8.60 12.54 6.41
C GLY A 161 7.62 13.70 6.59
N SER A 162 6.78 13.96 5.59
CA SER A 162 5.80 15.05 5.64
C SER A 162 4.46 14.61 6.21
N THR A 163 3.82 15.50 6.99
CA THR A 163 2.40 15.42 7.33
C THR A 163 1.63 16.37 6.42
N ILE A 164 0.76 15.82 5.59
CA ILE A 164 -0.02 16.54 4.59
C ILE A 164 -1.47 16.63 5.08
N ALA A 165 -1.89 17.82 5.47
CA ALA A 165 -3.22 18.12 6.00
C ALA A 165 -4.02 19.08 5.11
N GLN A 166 -3.47 19.47 3.97
CA GLN A 166 -4.11 20.31 2.96
C GLN A 166 -3.86 19.72 1.59
N SER A 167 -4.82 19.87 0.69
CA SER A 167 -4.69 19.35 -0.67
C SER A 167 -3.50 19.98 -1.40
N VAL A 168 -2.83 19.14 -2.20
CA VAL A 168 -1.64 19.48 -2.97
C VAL A 168 -2.05 19.59 -4.45
N PRO A 169 -1.93 20.76 -5.08
CA PRO A 169 -2.25 20.89 -6.49
C PRO A 169 -1.40 19.99 -7.40
N ALA A 170 -1.89 19.69 -8.59
CA ALA A 170 -1.11 18.99 -9.62
C ALA A 170 0.25 19.68 -9.87
N ASP A 171 1.25 18.88 -10.27
CA ASP A 171 2.61 19.34 -10.60
C ASP A 171 3.32 20.08 -9.45
N SER A 172 2.90 19.88 -8.20
CA SER A 172 3.42 20.60 -7.03
C SER A 172 4.23 19.70 -6.10
N VAL A 173 5.10 20.32 -5.30
CA VAL A 173 5.83 19.64 -4.22
C VAL A 173 5.32 20.13 -2.87
N ALA A 174 4.79 19.23 -2.05
CA ALA A 174 4.39 19.53 -0.69
C ALA A 174 5.45 19.09 0.32
N ILE A 175 5.81 20.00 1.25
CA ILE A 175 6.79 19.74 2.30
C ILE A 175 6.16 20.09 3.65
N GLY A 176 5.67 19.10 4.37
CA GLY A 176 5.00 19.22 5.67
C GLY A 176 5.86 18.77 6.85
N ARG A 177 7.13 19.20 6.91
CA ARG A 177 8.07 18.84 7.99
C ARG A 177 8.97 19.99 8.36
N SER A 178 9.53 19.98 9.58
CA SER A 178 10.46 20.99 10.07
C SER A 178 11.76 20.97 9.25
N ARG A 179 12.36 22.16 9.09
CA ARG A 179 13.70 22.27 8.51
C ARG A 179 14.73 21.60 9.42
N GLN A 180 15.62 20.82 8.86
CA GLN A 180 16.71 20.18 9.60
C GLN A 180 17.62 21.20 10.26
N VAL A 181 17.98 20.97 11.51
CA VAL A 181 18.98 21.75 12.26
C VAL A 181 20.12 20.82 12.66
N VAL A 182 21.35 21.19 12.32
CA VAL A 182 22.57 20.50 12.75
C VAL A 182 23.26 21.32 13.82
N LYS A 183 23.58 20.69 14.95
CA LYS A 183 24.36 21.29 16.04
C LYS A 183 25.70 20.59 16.13
N GLU A 184 26.73 21.15 15.49
CA GLU A 184 28.07 20.56 15.46
C GLU A 184 28.67 20.41 16.87
N GLY A 185 29.29 19.27 17.12
CA GLY A 185 29.88 18.91 18.40
C GLY A 185 28.93 18.65 19.56
N TYR A 186 27.62 18.86 19.38
CA TYR A 186 26.67 18.69 20.46
C TYR A 186 26.57 17.23 20.97
N ALA A 187 26.79 16.25 20.10
CA ALA A 187 26.77 14.83 20.47
C ALA A 187 27.80 14.50 21.57
N LYS A 188 28.92 15.20 21.63
CA LYS A 188 29.92 15.03 22.69
C LYS A 188 29.44 15.34 24.10
N ARG A 189 28.27 16.01 24.23
CA ARG A 189 27.67 16.39 25.51
C ARG A 189 26.63 15.34 25.97
N LEU A 190 26.35 14.33 25.14
CA LEU A 190 25.33 13.34 25.44
C LEU A 190 25.93 12.15 26.21
N PRO A 191 25.22 11.56 27.18
CA PRO A 191 25.77 10.54 28.08
C PRO A 191 26.30 9.26 27.38
N HIS A 192 25.80 8.95 26.18
CA HIS A 192 26.25 7.79 25.41
C HIS A 192 27.51 8.04 24.57
N HIS A 193 28.03 9.29 24.54
CA HIS A 193 29.24 9.59 23.78
C HIS A 193 30.47 9.00 24.51
N PRO A 194 31.44 8.35 23.82
CA PRO A 194 32.60 7.72 24.45
C PRO A 194 33.42 8.70 25.34
N ASP A 195 33.50 9.97 25.00
CA ASP A 195 34.20 10.98 25.80
C ASP A 195 33.52 11.26 27.15
N GLN A 196 32.29 10.79 27.38
CA GLN A 196 31.54 10.91 28.65
C GLN A 196 31.56 9.65 29.50
N ALA A 197 32.18 8.58 29.00
CA ALA A 197 32.33 7.32 29.74
C ALA A 197 33.51 7.39 30.69
N ASN A 198 33.35 8.00 31.86
CA ASN A 198 34.25 7.92 33.02
C ASN A 198 33.48 7.43 34.23
#